data_39d831ee402a1871e73e03886391f202
#
_entry.id   39d831ee402a1871e73e03886391f202
#
_cell.length_a   1.000
_cell.length_b   1.000
_cell.length_c   1.000
_cell.angle_alpha   90.00
_cell.angle_beta   90.00
_cell.angle_gamma   90.00
#
_symmetry.space_group_name_H-M   'P 1'
#
loop_
_entity.id
_entity.type
_entity.pdbx_description
1 polymer ?
#
loop_
_entity_poly.entity_id
_entity_poly.type
_entity_poly.pdbx_seq_one_letter_code
_entity_poly.pdbx_strand_id
1 'polypeptide(L)'
;KRGRMLVASYEAVKFQKLDLFTVTLRQIGNCIAEGQLLDAYAALIGVHDSGITLEGGLTYAGLVDLWNAFEGFNMTTLLVSARDTASILKMTEMQDAIAGNDFHATGRVVTPLGAELIKHKMFPDNTILALDRTCALEKVQAGDVVTDFDKLIDRQLERASITAIAGFSPIFSGAVQMLTHA
;
A
#
# COMPACT_ATOMS: atom_id res chain seq x y z
N LYS A 1 1.08 -2.12 -17.04
CA LYS A 1 2.10 -1.11 -17.34
C LYS A 1 1.66 0.23 -16.77
N ARG A 2 2.53 0.88 -16.01
CA ARG A 2 2.31 2.23 -15.47
C ARG A 2 3.49 3.11 -15.86
N GLY A 3 3.22 4.36 -16.22
CA GLY A 3 4.25 5.32 -16.59
C GLY A 3 3.73 6.75 -16.57
N ARG A 4 4.67 7.67 -16.52
CA ARG A 4 4.42 9.11 -16.59
C ARG A 4 5.50 9.75 -17.45
N MET A 5 5.13 10.86 -18.10
CA MET A 5 6.03 11.65 -18.92
C MET A 5 6.10 13.07 -18.36
N LEU A 6 7.32 13.57 -18.24
CA LEU A 6 7.62 14.96 -17.97
C LEU A 6 8.01 15.64 -19.28
N VAL A 7 7.44 16.80 -19.56
CA VAL A 7 7.77 17.63 -20.72
C VAL A 7 8.14 19.00 -20.21
N ALA A 8 9.29 19.52 -20.64
CA ALA A 8 9.77 20.85 -20.27
C ALA A 8 10.39 21.56 -21.47
N SER A 9 10.33 22.89 -21.50
CA SER A 9 11.04 23.68 -22.50
C SER A 9 12.54 23.69 -22.21
N TYR A 10 13.36 23.88 -23.26
CA TYR A 10 14.82 24.02 -23.09
C TYR A 10 15.19 25.16 -22.14
N GLU A 11 14.44 26.23 -22.15
CA GLU A 11 14.64 27.37 -21.27
C GLU A 11 14.36 26.96 -19.79
N ALA A 12 13.27 26.24 -19.54
CA ALA A 12 12.94 25.76 -18.21
C ALA A 12 14.02 24.80 -17.66
N VAL A 13 14.52 23.88 -18.50
CA VAL A 13 15.60 22.96 -18.11
C VAL A 13 16.89 23.72 -17.85
N LYS A 14 17.23 24.72 -18.70
CA LYS A 14 18.49 25.46 -18.62
C LYS A 14 18.55 26.45 -17.47
N PHE A 15 17.42 27.09 -17.13
CA PHE A 15 17.39 28.18 -16.15
C PHE A 15 16.77 27.79 -14.79
N GLN A 16 16.01 26.69 -14.73
CA GLN A 16 15.54 26.15 -13.46
C GLN A 16 16.64 25.35 -12.78
N LYS A 17 16.77 25.54 -11.47
CA LYS A 17 17.73 24.76 -10.65
C LYS A 17 17.33 23.28 -10.70
N LEU A 18 18.35 22.42 -10.80
CA LEU A 18 18.21 20.93 -10.83
C LEU A 18 17.27 20.35 -9.76
N ASP A 19 17.09 21.05 -8.64
CA ASP A 19 16.27 20.60 -7.52
C ASP A 19 14.80 20.36 -7.89
N LEU A 20 14.22 21.21 -8.76
CA LEU A 20 12.81 21.06 -9.16
C LEU A 20 12.59 19.80 -10.02
N PHE A 21 13.52 19.47 -10.89
CA PHE A 21 13.47 18.25 -11.69
C PHE A 21 13.55 17.00 -10.82
N THR A 22 14.47 16.99 -9.87
CA THR A 22 14.63 15.87 -8.93
C THR A 22 13.37 15.64 -8.10
N VAL A 23 12.75 16.72 -7.61
CA VAL A 23 11.48 16.65 -6.86
C VAL A 23 10.36 16.09 -7.75
N THR A 24 10.26 16.57 -9.00
CA THR A 24 9.23 16.13 -9.94
C THR A 24 9.40 14.65 -10.31
N LEU A 25 10.64 14.20 -10.59
CA LEU A 25 10.94 12.79 -10.88
C LEU A 25 10.60 11.89 -9.69
N ARG A 26 10.92 12.33 -8.47
CA ARG A 26 10.53 11.61 -7.26
C ARG A 26 9.01 11.50 -7.12
N GLN A 27 8.28 12.57 -7.43
CA GLN A 27 6.82 12.55 -7.38
C GLN A 27 6.22 11.62 -8.44
N ILE A 28 6.82 11.53 -9.63
CA ILE A 28 6.44 10.56 -10.66
C ILE A 28 6.66 9.14 -10.14
N GLY A 29 7.80 8.85 -9.53
CA GLY A 29 8.08 7.55 -8.90
C GLY A 29 7.03 7.17 -7.85
N ASN A 30 6.69 8.10 -6.96
CA ASN A 30 5.64 7.90 -5.96
C ASN A 30 4.28 7.61 -6.61
N CYS A 31 3.90 8.32 -7.66
CA CYS A 31 2.64 8.10 -8.37
C CYS A 31 2.57 6.71 -9.02
N ILE A 32 3.69 6.21 -9.55
CA ILE A 32 3.79 4.85 -10.11
C ILE A 32 3.67 3.82 -8.99
N ALA A 33 4.35 4.02 -7.86
CA ALA A 33 4.31 3.13 -6.70
C ALA A 33 2.89 3.07 -6.08
N GLU A 34 2.23 4.23 -5.90
CA GLU A 34 0.83 4.28 -5.45
C GLU A 34 -0.09 3.52 -6.41
N GLY A 35 0.12 3.67 -7.73
CA GLY A 35 -0.65 2.94 -8.73
C GLY A 35 -0.43 1.43 -8.66
N GLN A 36 0.79 0.97 -8.45
CA GLN A 36 1.08 -0.46 -8.25
C GLN A 36 0.45 -0.99 -6.96
N LEU A 37 0.46 -0.21 -5.88
CA LEU A 37 -0.19 -0.57 -4.63
C LEU A 37 -1.70 -0.79 -4.82
N LEU A 38 -2.36 0.08 -5.59
CA LEU A 38 -3.78 -0.09 -5.92
C LEU A 38 -4.06 -1.35 -6.73
N ASP A 39 -3.19 -1.67 -7.71
CA ASP A 39 -3.33 -2.90 -8.49
C ASP A 39 -3.16 -4.15 -7.60
N ALA A 40 -2.19 -4.12 -6.68
CA ALA A 40 -1.99 -5.19 -5.70
C ALA A 40 -3.20 -5.35 -4.76
N TYR A 41 -3.70 -4.24 -4.24
CA TYR A 41 -4.88 -4.23 -3.37
C TYR A 41 -6.13 -4.74 -4.08
N ALA A 42 -6.36 -4.33 -5.34
CA ALA A 42 -7.46 -4.82 -6.15
C ALA A 42 -7.38 -6.33 -6.43
N ALA A 43 -6.15 -6.85 -6.65
CA ALA A 43 -5.93 -8.28 -6.83
C ALA A 43 -6.23 -9.07 -5.56
N LEU A 44 -5.87 -8.54 -4.37
CA LEU A 44 -6.16 -9.19 -3.08
C LEU A 44 -7.66 -9.20 -2.75
N ILE A 45 -8.37 -8.08 -2.98
CA ILE A 45 -9.83 -8.02 -2.76
C ILE A 45 -10.59 -9.01 -3.66
N GLY A 46 -10.10 -9.26 -4.88
CA GLY A 46 -10.76 -10.17 -5.82
C GLY A 46 -10.72 -11.65 -5.42
N VAL A 47 -9.97 -12.02 -4.37
CA VAL A 47 -9.67 -13.43 -4.06
C VAL A 47 -10.11 -13.84 -2.65
N HIS A 48 -10.45 -12.89 -1.75
CA HIS A 48 -10.92 -13.27 -0.42
C HIS A 48 -12.18 -14.13 -0.52
N ASP A 49 -12.16 -15.27 0.16
CA ASP A 49 -13.20 -16.31 0.04
C ASP A 49 -14.43 -15.99 0.90
N SER A 50 -14.25 -15.34 2.04
CA SER A 50 -15.33 -14.93 2.93
C SER A 50 -14.91 -13.72 3.77
N GLY A 51 -15.74 -12.68 3.77
CA GLY A 51 -15.53 -11.51 4.63
C GLY A 51 -16.23 -11.66 5.97
N ILE A 52 -15.58 -11.24 7.04
CA ILE A 52 -16.22 -11.06 8.35
C ILE A 52 -16.92 -9.70 8.32
N THR A 53 -18.21 -9.66 8.61
CA THR A 53 -18.96 -8.41 8.72
C THR A 53 -19.39 -8.18 10.16
N LEU A 54 -18.97 -7.04 10.72
CA LEU A 54 -19.41 -6.61 12.04
C LEU A 54 -20.58 -5.64 11.88
N GLU A 55 -21.71 -5.94 12.53
CA GLU A 55 -22.91 -5.07 12.51
C GLU A 55 -22.75 -3.79 13.32
N GLY A 56 -21.59 -3.57 13.94
CA GLY A 56 -21.26 -2.41 14.75
C GLY A 56 -19.88 -1.86 14.42
N GLY A 57 -19.40 -0.91 15.23
CA GLY A 57 -18.07 -0.35 15.09
C GLY A 57 -16.98 -1.40 15.28
N LEU A 58 -15.76 -1.06 14.86
CA LEU A 58 -14.60 -1.93 14.99
C LEU A 58 -14.27 -2.21 16.46
N THR A 59 -14.17 -3.50 16.82
CA THR A 59 -13.85 -3.95 18.17
C THR A 59 -12.62 -4.86 18.16
N TYR A 60 -11.95 -4.99 19.31
CA TYR A 60 -10.82 -5.93 19.44
C TYR A 60 -11.26 -7.37 19.24
N ALA A 61 -12.47 -7.73 19.72
CA ALA A 61 -13.05 -9.06 19.47
C ALA A 61 -13.15 -9.37 17.97
N GLY A 62 -13.58 -8.40 17.15
CA GLY A 62 -13.61 -8.56 15.70
C GLY A 62 -12.23 -8.77 15.07
N LEU A 63 -11.18 -8.17 15.63
CA LEU A 63 -9.79 -8.45 15.20
C LEU A 63 -9.33 -9.87 15.60
N VAL A 64 -9.78 -10.36 16.74
CA VAL A 64 -9.51 -11.74 17.16
C VAL A 64 -10.24 -12.74 16.27
N ASP A 65 -11.50 -12.46 15.90
CA ASP A 65 -12.27 -13.29 14.96
C ASP A 65 -11.57 -13.31 13.58
N LEU A 66 -11.08 -12.17 13.12
CA LEU A 66 -10.30 -12.07 11.89
C LEU A 66 -9.02 -12.90 11.96
N TRP A 67 -8.30 -12.83 13.07
CA TRP A 67 -7.09 -13.63 13.31
C TRP A 67 -7.42 -15.14 13.30
N ASN A 68 -8.53 -15.53 13.92
CA ASN A 68 -8.95 -16.93 13.98
C ASN A 68 -9.43 -17.49 12.61
N ALA A 69 -9.80 -16.62 11.68
CA ALA A 69 -10.20 -17.03 10.33
C ALA A 69 -9.02 -17.50 9.46
N PHE A 70 -7.78 -17.32 9.91
CA PHE A 70 -6.59 -17.80 9.21
C PHE A 70 -6.34 -19.28 9.54
N GLU A 71 -6.98 -20.18 8.81
CA GLU A 71 -6.77 -21.64 8.93
C GLU A 71 -5.51 -22.06 8.16
N GLY A 72 -4.43 -22.36 8.87
CA GLY A 72 -3.16 -22.82 8.27
C GLY A 72 -2.25 -21.72 7.72
N PHE A 73 -2.61 -20.44 7.88
CA PHE A 73 -1.82 -19.27 7.54
C PHE A 73 -1.63 -18.38 8.77
N ASN A 74 -0.70 -17.43 8.70
CA ASN A 74 -0.44 -16.50 9.79
C ASN A 74 -0.87 -15.07 9.40
N MET A 75 -1.67 -14.45 10.23
CA MET A 75 -1.98 -13.03 10.06
C MET A 75 -0.75 -12.20 10.42
N THR A 76 0.02 -11.79 9.40
CA THR A 76 1.25 -11.02 9.59
C THR A 76 1.08 -9.52 9.33
N THR A 77 0.08 -9.14 8.53
CA THR A 77 -0.10 -7.76 8.09
C THR A 77 -1.58 -7.40 8.01
N LEU A 78 -1.90 -6.19 8.49
CA LEU A 78 -3.20 -5.55 8.36
C LEU A 78 -3.08 -4.31 7.47
N LEU A 79 -3.84 -4.26 6.38
CA LEU A 79 -3.96 -3.09 5.52
C LEU A 79 -5.22 -2.31 5.92
N VAL A 80 -5.04 -1.07 6.36
CA VAL A 80 -6.12 -0.27 6.97
C VAL A 80 -6.12 1.17 6.49
N SER A 81 -7.30 1.79 6.52
CA SER A 81 -7.44 3.23 6.30
C SER A 81 -6.85 4.04 7.45
N ALA A 82 -6.67 5.33 7.25
CA ALA A 82 -6.23 6.23 8.31
C ALA A 82 -7.26 6.35 9.45
N ARG A 83 -8.56 6.25 9.13
CA ARG A 83 -9.66 6.30 10.09
C ARG A 83 -9.68 5.07 10.98
N ASP A 84 -9.61 3.89 10.36
CA ASP A 84 -9.64 2.62 11.09
C ASP A 84 -8.37 2.40 11.90
N THR A 85 -7.20 2.87 11.40
CA THR A 85 -5.97 2.94 12.20
C THR A 85 -6.17 3.71 13.49
N ALA A 86 -6.81 4.89 13.42
CA ALA A 86 -7.07 5.70 14.62
C ALA A 86 -8.05 5.00 15.58
N SER A 87 -9.02 4.24 15.05
CA SER A 87 -9.95 3.45 15.86
C SER A 87 -9.24 2.30 16.55
N ILE A 88 -8.36 1.58 15.86
CA ILE A 88 -7.55 0.49 16.44
C ILE A 88 -6.64 1.03 17.56
N LEU A 89 -5.93 2.14 17.32
CA LEU A 89 -5.01 2.71 18.31
C LEU A 89 -5.72 3.25 19.56
N LYS A 90 -7.02 3.49 19.51
CA LYS A 90 -7.83 3.93 20.67
C LYS A 90 -8.34 2.77 21.52
N MET A 91 -8.23 1.53 21.05
CA MET A 91 -8.64 0.36 21.82
C MET A 91 -7.77 0.20 23.07
N THR A 92 -8.37 -0.20 24.17
CA THR A 92 -7.68 -0.36 25.47
C THR A 92 -6.54 -1.37 25.39
N GLU A 93 -6.72 -2.41 24.62
CA GLU A 93 -5.75 -3.49 24.40
C GLU A 93 -4.49 -3.02 23.64
N MET A 94 -4.65 -1.99 22.81
CA MET A 94 -3.53 -1.35 22.08
C MET A 94 -2.79 -0.31 22.93
N GLN A 95 -3.43 0.20 23.97
CA GLN A 95 -2.84 1.19 24.87
C GLN A 95 -2.04 0.57 26.02
N ASP A 96 -2.08 -0.74 26.17
CA ASP A 96 -1.29 -1.43 27.17
C ASP A 96 0.21 -1.23 26.93
N ALA A 97 0.98 -1.08 28.02
CA ALA A 97 2.41 -0.74 27.98
C ALA A 97 3.25 -1.75 27.19
N ILE A 98 2.81 -2.99 27.10
CA ILE A 98 3.51 -4.06 26.37
C ILE A 98 3.30 -3.93 24.85
N ALA A 99 2.08 -3.64 24.39
CA ALA A 99 1.76 -3.50 22.97
C ALA A 99 2.26 -2.17 22.37
N GLY A 100 2.38 -1.12 23.19
CA GLY A 100 2.84 0.20 22.76
C GLY A 100 4.35 0.35 22.62
N ASN A 101 5.14 -0.55 23.19
CA ASN A 101 6.61 -0.42 23.21
C ASN A 101 7.25 -0.46 21.81
N ASP A 102 6.75 -1.29 20.91
CA ASP A 102 7.31 -1.40 19.55
C ASP A 102 7.08 -0.13 18.72
N PHE A 103 5.95 0.53 18.90
CA PHE A 103 5.67 1.81 18.23
C PHE A 103 6.64 2.92 18.66
N HIS A 104 6.92 3.00 19.96
CA HIS A 104 7.86 4.00 20.51
C HIS A 104 9.31 3.75 20.08
N ALA A 105 9.70 2.49 19.90
CA ALA A 105 11.07 2.12 19.54
C ALA A 105 11.32 2.14 18.02
N THR A 106 10.37 1.68 17.20
CA THR A 106 10.57 1.42 15.76
C THR A 106 9.71 2.28 14.85
N GLY A 107 8.67 2.94 15.38
CA GLY A 107 7.66 3.66 14.60
C GLY A 107 6.70 2.74 13.83
N ARG A 108 6.80 1.42 14.03
CA ARG A 108 5.89 0.43 13.44
C ARG A 108 4.76 0.14 14.41
N VAL A 109 3.55 0.13 13.91
CA VAL A 109 2.39 -0.27 14.71
C VAL A 109 2.20 -1.77 14.54
N VAL A 110 2.44 -2.52 15.61
CA VAL A 110 2.18 -3.95 15.67
C VAL A 110 1.00 -4.17 16.60
N THR A 111 0.04 -4.98 16.18
CA THR A 111 -1.10 -5.36 17.04
C THR A 111 -0.67 -6.39 18.08
N PRO A 112 -1.39 -6.51 19.23
CA PRO A 112 -1.13 -7.59 20.20
C PRO A 112 -1.20 -9.00 19.61
N LEU A 113 -1.87 -9.16 18.46
CA LEU A 113 -1.95 -10.41 17.71
C LEU A 113 -0.72 -10.68 16.82
N GLY A 114 0.29 -9.81 16.86
CA GLY A 114 1.55 -9.98 16.11
C GLY A 114 1.52 -9.47 14.67
N ALA A 115 0.43 -8.87 14.19
CA ALA A 115 0.31 -8.35 12.85
C ALA A 115 0.80 -6.90 12.75
N GLU A 116 1.61 -6.60 11.74
CA GLU A 116 2.03 -5.24 11.40
C GLU A 116 0.89 -4.47 10.75
N LEU A 117 0.58 -3.28 11.24
CA LEU A 117 -0.47 -2.43 10.72
C LEU A 117 0.09 -1.45 9.70
N ILE A 118 -0.35 -1.56 8.45
CA ILE A 118 0.05 -0.68 7.35
C ILE A 118 -1.10 0.26 7.00
N LYS A 119 -0.89 1.53 7.32
CA LYS A 119 -1.85 2.60 7.01
C LYS A 119 -1.61 3.20 5.64
N HIS A 120 -2.66 3.31 4.81
CA HIS A 120 -2.58 4.06 3.56
C HIS A 120 -3.87 4.81 3.25
N LYS A 121 -3.74 6.02 2.68
CA LYS A 121 -4.87 6.92 2.35
C LYS A 121 -5.83 6.37 1.29
N MET A 122 -5.39 5.40 0.50
CA MET A 122 -6.17 4.84 -0.61
C MET A 122 -6.95 3.58 -0.24
N PHE A 123 -6.76 3.07 0.97
CA PHE A 123 -7.58 1.97 1.45
C PHE A 123 -8.95 2.51 1.87
N PRO A 124 -10.04 1.80 1.52
CA PRO A 124 -11.39 2.22 1.88
C PRO A 124 -11.58 2.23 3.39
N ASP A 125 -12.36 3.17 3.86
CA ASP A 125 -12.80 3.21 5.25
C ASP A 125 -13.72 2.03 5.55
N ASN A 126 -13.79 1.65 6.80
CA ASN A 126 -14.63 0.56 7.30
C ASN A 126 -14.26 -0.83 6.72
N THR A 127 -13.06 -0.97 6.15
CA THR A 127 -12.59 -2.23 5.59
C THR A 127 -11.15 -2.49 6.02
N ILE A 128 -10.93 -3.63 6.63
CA ILE A 128 -9.61 -4.11 7.04
C ILE A 128 -9.29 -5.34 6.22
N LEU A 129 -8.17 -5.32 5.52
CA LEU A 129 -7.65 -6.46 4.80
C LEU A 129 -6.47 -7.04 5.57
N ALA A 130 -6.62 -8.26 6.05
CA ALA A 130 -5.59 -9.03 6.72
C ALA A 130 -4.94 -10.00 5.74
N LEU A 131 -3.64 -10.18 5.83
CA LEU A 131 -2.91 -11.07 4.94
C LEU A 131 -1.69 -11.71 5.60
N ASP A 132 -1.34 -12.88 5.08
CA ASP A 132 -0.04 -13.50 5.30
C ASP A 132 0.94 -13.00 4.24
N ARG A 133 1.88 -12.15 4.66
CA ARG A 133 2.86 -11.51 3.76
C ARG A 133 3.71 -12.50 2.99
N THR A 134 3.86 -13.73 3.48
CA THR A 134 4.76 -14.73 2.88
C THR A 134 4.15 -15.45 1.68
N CYS A 135 2.81 -15.51 1.60
CA CYS A 135 2.12 -16.34 0.62
C CYS A 135 0.80 -15.75 0.06
N ALA A 136 0.44 -14.53 0.41
CA ALA A 136 -0.80 -13.92 -0.07
C ALA A 136 -0.71 -13.46 -1.54
N LEU A 137 0.40 -12.84 -1.93
CA LEU A 137 0.53 -12.15 -3.21
C LEU A 137 1.93 -12.31 -3.80
N GLU A 138 2.00 -12.65 -5.07
CA GLU A 138 3.21 -12.59 -5.88
C GLU A 138 3.23 -11.33 -6.74
N LYS A 139 4.36 -10.64 -6.74
CA LYS A 139 4.63 -9.54 -7.67
C LYS A 139 5.53 -10.03 -8.78
N VAL A 140 5.03 -10.04 -10.02
CA VAL A 140 5.81 -10.32 -11.23
C VAL A 140 6.18 -9.00 -11.87
N GLN A 141 7.46 -8.75 -12.06
CA GLN A 141 7.97 -7.52 -12.68
C GLN A 141 8.68 -7.86 -14.00
N ALA A 142 8.29 -7.19 -15.07
CA ALA A 142 8.91 -7.35 -16.38
C ALA A 142 10.05 -6.34 -16.55
N GLY A 143 11.23 -6.68 -16.03
CA GLY A 143 12.41 -5.84 -16.06
C GLY A 143 12.41 -4.71 -15.02
N ASP A 144 13.42 -3.87 -15.10
CA ASP A 144 13.58 -2.71 -14.23
C ASP A 144 12.72 -1.53 -14.68
N VAL A 145 12.72 -0.47 -13.88
CA VAL A 145 12.11 0.81 -14.25
C VAL A 145 12.91 1.41 -15.41
N VAL A 146 12.23 1.65 -16.54
CA VAL A 146 12.85 2.23 -17.72
C VAL A 146 12.64 3.74 -17.70
N THR A 147 13.74 4.48 -17.87
CA THR A 147 13.72 5.93 -18.02
C THR A 147 14.28 6.28 -19.40
N ASP A 148 13.44 6.90 -20.23
CA ASP A 148 13.81 7.36 -21.57
C ASP A 148 13.82 8.88 -21.63
N PHE A 149 14.78 9.41 -22.37
CA PHE A 149 14.91 10.84 -22.62
C PHE A 149 14.88 11.12 -24.12
N ASP A 150 14.16 12.18 -24.49
CA ASP A 150 14.04 12.59 -25.88
C ASP A 150 14.02 14.12 -26.00
N LYS A 151 14.58 14.63 -27.09
CA LYS A 151 14.63 16.08 -27.41
C LYS A 151 13.84 16.35 -28.66
N LEU A 152 12.79 17.15 -28.54
CA LEU A 152 12.02 17.67 -29.67
C LEU A 152 12.61 19.00 -30.13
N ILE A 153 13.51 18.95 -31.11
CA ILE A 153 14.24 20.11 -31.61
C ILE A 153 13.29 21.11 -32.27
N ASP A 154 12.28 20.63 -33.00
CA ASP A 154 11.25 21.41 -33.70
C ASP A 154 10.40 22.27 -32.75
N ARG A 155 10.23 21.82 -31.50
CA ARG A 155 9.41 22.46 -30.46
C ARG A 155 10.23 23.03 -29.29
N GLN A 156 11.53 22.85 -29.31
CA GLN A 156 12.45 23.25 -28.24
C GLN A 156 12.03 22.66 -26.87
N LEU A 157 11.59 21.39 -26.87
CA LEU A 157 11.14 20.69 -25.67
C LEU A 157 12.07 19.50 -25.37
N GLU A 158 12.26 19.23 -24.08
CA GLU A 158 12.84 17.99 -23.57
C GLU A 158 11.74 17.14 -22.92
N ARG A 159 11.79 15.84 -23.15
CA ARG A 159 10.87 14.87 -22.57
C ARG A 159 11.64 13.82 -21.80
N ALA A 160 11.14 13.48 -20.62
CA ALA A 160 11.59 12.32 -19.84
C ALA A 160 10.39 11.44 -19.56
N SER A 161 10.46 10.16 -19.87
CA SER A 161 9.43 9.19 -19.52
C SER A 161 9.97 8.16 -18.53
N ILE A 162 9.17 7.83 -17.52
CA ILE A 162 9.47 6.77 -16.56
C ILE A 162 8.35 5.75 -16.68
N THR A 163 8.71 4.50 -16.94
CA THR A 163 7.75 3.40 -17.07
C THR A 163 8.18 2.20 -16.24
N ALA A 164 7.18 1.54 -15.63
CA ALA A 164 7.35 0.29 -14.92
C ALA A 164 6.25 -0.70 -15.32
N ILE A 165 6.61 -1.97 -15.46
CA ILE A 165 5.68 -3.04 -15.80
C ILE A 165 5.70 -4.03 -14.64
N ALA A 166 4.58 -4.15 -13.94
CA ALA A 166 4.37 -5.14 -12.89
C ALA A 166 2.98 -5.76 -13.02
N GLY A 167 2.88 -7.02 -12.65
CA GLY A 167 1.64 -7.75 -12.45
C GLY A 167 1.57 -8.25 -11.01
N PHE A 168 0.37 -8.51 -10.53
CA PHE A 168 0.12 -9.02 -9.19
C PHE A 168 -0.79 -10.23 -9.32
N SER A 169 -0.41 -11.34 -8.71
CA SER A 169 -1.18 -12.58 -8.71
C SER A 169 -1.32 -13.06 -7.27
N PRO A 170 -2.55 -13.23 -6.77
CA PRO A 170 -2.77 -13.92 -5.51
C PRO A 170 -2.29 -15.37 -5.61
N ILE A 171 -1.70 -15.89 -4.53
CA ILE A 171 -1.19 -17.27 -4.49
C ILE A 171 -2.21 -18.18 -3.81
N PHE A 172 -2.62 -17.82 -2.59
CA PHE A 172 -3.60 -18.59 -1.82
C PHE A 172 -4.74 -17.70 -1.33
N SER A 173 -5.98 -18.10 -1.60
CA SER A 173 -7.17 -17.36 -1.15
C SER A 173 -7.29 -17.32 0.37
N GLY A 174 -7.01 -18.42 1.05
CA GLY A 174 -7.03 -18.50 2.51
C GLY A 174 -5.96 -17.65 3.22
N ALA A 175 -4.93 -17.18 2.51
CA ALA A 175 -3.91 -16.28 3.05
C ALA A 175 -4.36 -14.81 3.09
N VAL A 176 -5.59 -14.51 2.66
CA VAL A 176 -6.19 -13.17 2.65
C VAL A 176 -7.58 -13.24 3.26
N GLN A 177 -7.82 -12.43 4.27
CA GLN A 177 -9.12 -12.33 4.93
C GLN A 177 -9.55 -10.86 4.98
N MET A 178 -10.84 -10.59 4.87
CA MET A 178 -11.39 -9.25 4.90
C MET A 178 -12.38 -9.09 6.05
N LEU A 179 -12.28 -7.98 6.76
CA LEU A 179 -13.24 -7.57 7.78
C LEU A 179 -13.86 -6.24 7.36
N THR A 180 -15.20 -6.20 7.35
CA THR A 180 -15.97 -4.98 7.14
C THR A 180 -16.75 -4.63 8.41
N HIS A 181 -16.88 -3.34 8.69
CA HIS A 181 -17.64 -2.85 9.84
C HIS A 181 -18.45 -1.60 9.47
N ALA A 182 -19.41 -1.21 10.30
CA ALA A 182 -20.27 -0.07 10.06
C ALA A 182 -19.66 1.27 10.54
#